data_c00f6db76e97141949574c88d130eb52
#
_entry.id   c00f6db76e97141949574c88d130eb52
#
_cell.length_a   1.000
_cell.length_b   1.000
_cell.length_c   1.000
_cell.angle_alpha   90.00
_cell.angle_beta   90.00
_cell.angle_gamma   90.00
#
_symmetry.space_group_name_H-M   'P 1'
#
loop_
_entity.id
_entity.type
_entity.pdbx_description
1 polymer ?
#
loop_
_entity_poly.entity_id
_entity_poly.type
_entity_poly.pdbx_seq_one_letter_code
_entity_poly.pdbx_strand_id
1 'polypeptide(L)'
;MEEAIPAITFADSVHNFGLVAEEKGPVGCIFSFTNTGNAPLVITNATADCGCTTPSYTRETVEPGAKGEVRVSYNPEGRPGTFVKKVRIYSNAGEMPKELVIKGNVTTLGGNEDRKYQLRVGGLQVSNQHLAFPIVSAEGEAAIRLVVNNPTNQPIMVRLRKVPKFVSISKTEFTLAPNEPEELYLTSLVSPRDKPALRQGVLRLEARDAQGSVRERTDIKVSMPVVPDELMIATEKAPKMDLLTYFDFGERSATETIKGRISIENKGDAPLEIYSIVSDNKAIKIKAKSKIVAAGEKGELVYSVNMREVARQGGKLSQNVDILVNDPHGPLRKVRFEAAVRK
;
A
#
# COMPACT_ATOMS: atom_id res chain seq x y z
N MET A 1 -23.24 13.42 45.84
CA MET A 1 -22.19 12.36 45.70
C MET A 1 -21.84 12.35 44.22
N GLU A 2 -20.59 12.57 43.89
CA GLU A 2 -20.13 12.47 42.49
C GLU A 2 -20.20 10.99 42.06
N GLU A 3 -20.76 10.75 40.89
CA GLU A 3 -20.90 9.38 40.36
C GLU A 3 -19.50 8.79 40.11
N ALA A 4 -19.28 7.55 40.55
CA ALA A 4 -17.99 6.86 40.38
C ALA A 4 -17.87 6.35 38.94
N ILE A 5 -17.18 7.09 38.08
CA ILE A 5 -17.08 6.82 36.63
C ILE A 5 -15.60 6.57 36.25
N PRO A 6 -15.23 5.35 35.81
CA PRO A 6 -13.92 5.11 35.22
C PRO A 6 -13.85 5.73 33.80
N ALA A 7 -12.68 6.17 33.40
CA ALA A 7 -12.46 6.70 32.04
C ALA A 7 -11.08 6.31 31.50
N ILE A 8 -11.04 5.84 30.26
CA ILE A 8 -9.79 5.44 29.60
C ILE A 8 -9.42 6.46 28.53
N THR A 9 -8.22 7.03 28.64
CA THR A 9 -7.65 7.95 27.68
C THR A 9 -6.29 7.44 27.21
N PHE A 10 -6.18 7.14 25.93
CA PHE A 10 -4.91 6.73 25.28
C PHE A 10 -4.08 7.95 24.93
N ALA A 11 -2.75 7.86 25.11
CA ALA A 11 -1.80 8.88 24.66
C ALA A 11 -1.80 9.00 23.12
N ASP A 12 -1.81 7.83 22.47
CA ASP A 12 -1.93 7.69 21.01
C ASP A 12 -2.91 6.57 20.69
N SER A 13 -3.73 6.75 19.66
CA SER A 13 -4.67 5.73 19.19
C SER A 13 -4.21 5.07 17.86
N VAL A 14 -3.14 5.56 17.24
CA VAL A 14 -2.60 5.05 15.97
C VAL A 14 -1.11 4.84 16.08
N HIS A 15 -0.65 3.66 15.69
CA HIS A 15 0.78 3.36 15.54
C HIS A 15 1.11 2.99 14.09
N ASN A 16 2.13 3.64 13.53
CA ASN A 16 2.62 3.34 12.19
C ASN A 16 3.99 2.66 12.27
N PHE A 17 4.04 1.39 11.90
CA PHE A 17 5.28 0.61 11.84
C PHE A 17 6.20 1.01 10.67
N GLY A 18 5.71 1.83 9.73
CA GLY A 18 6.44 2.12 8.51
C GLY A 18 6.64 0.85 7.66
N LEU A 19 7.87 0.62 7.21
CA LEU A 19 8.25 -0.59 6.48
C LEU A 19 8.53 -1.74 7.45
N VAL A 20 7.83 -2.84 7.27
CA VAL A 20 7.99 -4.08 8.05
C VAL A 20 8.54 -5.15 7.14
N ALA A 21 9.73 -5.64 7.41
CA ALA A 21 10.32 -6.75 6.67
C ALA A 21 9.68 -8.07 7.13
N GLU A 22 9.05 -8.80 6.19
CA GLU A 22 8.34 -10.06 6.47
C GLU A 22 9.25 -11.07 7.18
N GLU A 23 10.49 -11.18 6.74
CA GLU A 23 11.49 -12.12 7.24
C GLU A 23 12.01 -11.82 8.66
N LYS A 24 11.76 -10.62 9.19
CA LYS A 24 12.14 -10.27 10.56
C LYS A 24 11.14 -10.79 11.59
N GLY A 25 10.04 -11.39 11.13
CA GLY A 25 9.00 -11.92 11.99
C GLY A 25 8.10 -10.84 12.61
N PRO A 26 7.36 -11.18 13.67
CA PRO A 26 6.38 -10.29 14.26
C PRO A 26 6.98 -8.98 14.78
N VAL A 27 6.25 -7.87 14.55
CA VAL A 27 6.55 -6.55 15.08
C VAL A 27 5.53 -6.17 16.13
N GLY A 28 5.93 -5.35 17.13
CA GLY A 28 5.06 -4.97 18.24
C GLY A 28 5.14 -3.49 18.58
N CYS A 29 4.05 -2.96 19.12
CA CYS A 29 3.98 -1.61 19.69
C CYS A 29 3.23 -1.62 21.02
N ILE A 30 3.34 -0.51 21.75
CA ILE A 30 2.68 -0.30 23.04
C ILE A 30 1.83 0.97 22.92
N PHE A 31 0.56 0.85 23.30
CA PHE A 31 -0.33 1.98 23.51
C PHE A 31 -0.48 2.20 25.00
N SER A 32 0.03 3.31 25.50
CA SER A 32 -0.11 3.70 26.89
C SER A 32 -1.42 4.43 27.10
N PHE A 33 -2.13 4.14 28.19
CA PHE A 33 -3.34 4.85 28.59
C PHE A 33 -3.28 5.30 30.04
N THR A 34 -4.14 6.24 30.40
CA THR A 34 -4.34 6.72 31.75
C THR A 34 -5.81 6.56 32.12
N ASN A 35 -6.09 6.11 33.33
CA ASN A 35 -7.44 6.24 33.90
C ASN A 35 -7.68 7.70 34.27
N THR A 36 -8.40 8.41 33.43
CA THR A 36 -8.76 9.83 33.66
C THR A 36 -10.08 10.01 34.40
N GLY A 37 -10.72 8.91 34.82
CA GLY A 37 -11.93 8.92 35.64
C GLY A 37 -11.62 9.04 37.13
N ASN A 38 -12.68 8.96 37.94
CA ASN A 38 -12.62 9.01 39.40
C ASN A 38 -12.93 7.66 40.07
N ALA A 39 -13.02 6.58 39.26
CA ALA A 39 -13.26 5.20 39.74
C ALA A 39 -12.24 4.23 39.12
N PRO A 40 -12.01 3.05 39.72
CA PRO A 40 -11.10 2.02 39.24
C PRO A 40 -11.48 1.55 37.81
N LEU A 41 -10.50 1.51 36.91
CA LEU A 41 -10.64 1.09 35.51
C LEU A 41 -10.14 -0.36 35.34
N VAL A 42 -10.93 -1.17 34.64
CA VAL A 42 -10.59 -2.56 34.31
C VAL A 42 -10.81 -2.78 32.81
N ILE A 43 -9.78 -3.22 32.09
CA ILE A 43 -9.94 -3.73 30.72
C ILE A 43 -10.50 -5.15 30.81
N THR A 44 -11.66 -5.38 30.22
CA THR A 44 -12.36 -6.66 30.24
C THR A 44 -11.97 -7.57 29.08
N ASN A 45 -11.69 -6.98 27.91
CA ASN A 45 -11.32 -7.72 26.72
C ASN A 45 -10.55 -6.84 25.71
N ALA A 46 -9.80 -7.49 24.83
CA ALA A 46 -9.19 -6.85 23.65
C ALA A 46 -9.30 -7.79 22.45
N THR A 47 -9.84 -7.30 21.35
CA THR A 47 -10.02 -8.08 20.12
C THR A 47 -9.36 -7.38 18.93
N ALA A 48 -8.91 -8.17 17.94
CA ALA A 48 -8.37 -7.68 16.70
C ALA A 48 -9.17 -8.19 15.49
N ASP A 49 -9.11 -7.46 14.37
CA ASP A 49 -9.86 -7.80 13.16
C ASP A 49 -9.34 -9.06 12.43
N CYS A 50 -8.17 -9.59 12.80
CA CYS A 50 -7.60 -10.81 12.23
C CYS A 50 -6.71 -11.56 13.23
N GLY A 51 -6.51 -12.85 12.98
CA GLY A 51 -5.55 -13.68 13.75
C GLY A 51 -4.07 -13.29 13.55
N CYS A 52 -3.78 -12.36 12.65
CA CYS A 52 -2.45 -11.81 12.41
C CYS A 52 -2.04 -10.73 13.42
N THR A 53 -2.99 -10.27 14.24
CA THR A 53 -2.80 -9.21 15.24
C THR A 53 -3.23 -9.75 16.59
N THR A 54 -2.30 -9.74 17.55
CA THR A 54 -2.53 -10.28 18.90
C THR A 54 -2.36 -9.17 19.91
N PRO A 55 -3.47 -8.71 20.55
CA PRO A 55 -3.40 -7.76 21.65
C PRO A 55 -3.16 -8.47 22.99
N SER A 56 -2.42 -7.81 23.86
CA SER A 56 -2.34 -8.10 25.30
C SER A 56 -2.43 -6.78 26.06
N TYR A 57 -2.89 -6.81 27.31
CA TYR A 57 -3.19 -5.59 28.06
C TYR A 57 -2.97 -5.78 29.56
N THR A 58 -2.84 -4.65 30.29
CA THR A 58 -2.81 -4.61 31.75
C THR A 58 -4.08 -5.23 32.31
N ARG A 59 -3.94 -6.33 33.04
CA ARG A 59 -5.07 -7.10 33.64
C ARG A 59 -5.44 -6.63 35.03
N GLU A 60 -4.52 -5.96 35.69
CA GLU A 60 -4.71 -5.37 37.01
C GLU A 60 -5.65 -4.15 36.89
N THR A 61 -6.34 -3.88 38.00
CA THR A 61 -7.15 -2.67 38.14
C THR A 61 -6.24 -1.43 38.07
N VAL A 62 -6.63 -0.46 37.25
CA VAL A 62 -5.90 0.80 37.09
C VAL A 62 -6.64 1.87 37.90
N GLU A 63 -6.04 2.34 38.97
CA GLU A 63 -6.60 3.36 39.84
C GLU A 63 -6.72 4.73 39.14
N PRO A 64 -7.59 5.64 39.63
CA PRO A 64 -7.68 7.01 39.11
C PRO A 64 -6.32 7.69 39.01
N GLY A 65 -5.99 8.25 37.82
CA GLY A 65 -4.70 8.87 37.52
C GLY A 65 -3.56 7.90 37.22
N ALA A 66 -3.73 6.60 37.47
CA ALA A 66 -2.72 5.59 37.13
C ALA A 66 -2.68 5.26 35.63
N LYS A 67 -1.58 4.67 35.19
CA LYS A 67 -1.32 4.29 33.78
C LYS A 67 -1.38 2.78 33.61
N GLY A 68 -1.80 2.37 32.41
CA GLY A 68 -1.73 1.01 31.91
C GLY A 68 -1.27 0.96 30.47
N GLU A 69 -1.13 -0.25 29.94
CA GLU A 69 -0.60 -0.49 28.59
C GLU A 69 -1.46 -1.52 27.84
N VAL A 70 -1.59 -1.30 26.54
CA VAL A 70 -2.05 -2.30 25.57
C VAL A 70 -0.88 -2.58 24.62
N ARG A 71 -0.42 -3.82 24.59
CA ARG A 71 0.63 -4.26 23.68
C ARG A 71 -0.02 -4.95 22.50
N VAL A 72 0.38 -4.59 21.28
CA VAL A 72 -0.15 -5.16 20.04
C VAL A 72 1.00 -5.76 19.26
N SER A 73 0.90 -7.05 18.93
CA SER A 73 1.84 -7.74 18.04
C SER A 73 1.17 -8.01 16.70
N TYR A 74 1.89 -7.78 15.60
CA TYR A 74 1.46 -8.06 14.23
C TYR A 74 2.44 -9.03 13.56
N ASN A 75 1.92 -10.15 13.03
CA ASN A 75 2.69 -11.10 12.23
C ASN A 75 2.57 -10.75 10.74
N PRO A 76 3.67 -10.31 10.08
CA PRO A 76 3.69 -9.95 8.68
C PRO A 76 3.75 -11.14 7.71
N GLU A 77 4.01 -12.36 8.21
CA GLU A 77 4.27 -13.55 7.40
C GLU A 77 3.11 -13.87 6.44
N GLY A 78 3.41 -14.02 5.15
CA GLY A 78 2.43 -14.28 4.09
C GLY A 78 1.50 -13.09 3.78
N ARG A 79 1.85 -11.86 4.22
CA ARG A 79 0.98 -10.67 4.13
C ARG A 79 1.68 -9.45 3.53
N PRO A 80 2.29 -9.58 2.34
CA PRO A 80 2.97 -8.44 1.70
C PRO A 80 1.99 -7.32 1.36
N GLY A 81 2.52 -6.08 1.42
CA GLY A 81 1.77 -4.87 1.09
C GLY A 81 1.27 -4.11 2.32
N THR A 82 0.50 -3.05 2.07
CA THR A 82 -0.01 -2.15 3.10
C THR A 82 -1.06 -2.84 3.97
N PHE A 83 -0.95 -2.66 5.27
CA PHE A 83 -1.94 -3.12 6.23
C PHE A 83 -2.43 -1.98 7.12
N VAL A 84 -3.71 -2.06 7.48
CA VAL A 84 -4.35 -1.30 8.55
C VAL A 84 -5.17 -2.30 9.35
N LYS A 85 -4.93 -2.38 10.66
CA LYS A 85 -5.65 -3.29 11.57
C LYS A 85 -6.17 -2.54 12.75
N LYS A 86 -7.41 -2.85 13.14
CA LYS A 86 -8.07 -2.30 14.30
C LYS A 86 -7.99 -3.28 15.47
N VAL A 87 -7.76 -2.72 16.64
CA VAL A 87 -7.82 -3.43 17.91
C VAL A 87 -8.86 -2.72 18.77
N ARG A 88 -9.86 -3.47 19.25
CA ARG A 88 -10.94 -2.96 20.07
C ARG A 88 -10.70 -3.32 21.53
N ILE A 89 -10.70 -2.30 22.38
CA ILE A 89 -10.46 -2.41 23.81
C ILE A 89 -11.78 -2.21 24.55
N TYR A 90 -12.22 -3.24 25.24
CA TYR A 90 -13.42 -3.24 26.07
C TYR A 90 -13.02 -3.01 27.53
N SER A 91 -13.74 -2.15 28.21
CA SER A 91 -13.48 -1.81 29.61
C SER A 91 -14.78 -1.47 30.32
N ASN A 92 -14.71 -1.33 31.64
CA ASN A 92 -15.84 -0.83 32.45
C ASN A 92 -16.06 0.71 32.32
N ALA A 93 -15.30 1.38 31.47
CA ALA A 93 -15.42 2.83 31.22
C ALA A 93 -16.51 3.20 30.20
N GLY A 94 -17.29 2.24 29.71
CA GLY A 94 -18.41 2.45 28.78
C GLY A 94 -18.75 1.21 27.98
N GLU A 95 -19.90 1.20 27.31
CA GLU A 95 -20.39 0.07 26.51
C GLU A 95 -19.66 -0.06 25.17
N MET A 96 -19.21 1.07 24.59
CA MET A 96 -18.50 1.09 23.30
C MET A 96 -17.00 0.89 23.48
N PRO A 97 -16.39 -0.03 22.71
CA PRO A 97 -14.95 -0.24 22.78
C PRO A 97 -14.15 0.98 22.26
N LYS A 98 -13.00 1.23 22.87
CA LYS A 98 -12.00 2.14 22.28
C LYS A 98 -11.27 1.44 21.15
N GLU A 99 -11.13 2.09 19.99
CA GLU A 99 -10.40 1.56 18.86
C GLU A 99 -8.96 2.09 18.85
N LEU A 100 -8.00 1.16 18.70
CA LEU A 100 -6.61 1.43 18.42
C LEU A 100 -6.30 0.93 17.01
N VAL A 101 -5.45 1.62 16.29
CA VAL A 101 -5.10 1.30 14.91
C VAL A 101 -3.60 1.06 14.79
N ILE A 102 -3.22 -0.05 14.19
CA ILE A 102 -1.85 -0.28 13.73
C ILE A 102 -1.84 -0.28 12.19
N LYS A 103 -0.82 0.32 11.62
CA LYS A 103 -0.64 0.37 10.17
C LYS A 103 0.83 0.22 9.79
N GLY A 104 1.07 -0.14 8.54
CA GLY A 104 2.41 -0.27 7.98
C GLY A 104 2.37 -0.88 6.59
N ASN A 105 3.55 -1.15 6.05
CA ASN A 105 3.70 -1.81 4.76
C ASN A 105 4.68 -2.97 4.89
N VAL A 106 4.20 -4.19 4.67
CA VAL A 106 5.03 -5.40 4.69
C VAL A 106 5.78 -5.51 3.38
N THR A 107 7.11 -5.54 3.48
CA THR A 107 8.01 -5.80 2.36
C THR A 107 8.48 -7.23 2.43
N THR A 108 8.32 -7.98 1.34
CA THR A 108 8.87 -9.32 1.21
C THR A 108 10.31 -9.24 0.71
N LEU A 109 11.23 -9.80 1.46
CA LEU A 109 12.54 -10.19 0.97
C LEU A 109 12.56 -11.71 0.81
N GLY A 110 11.64 -12.25 0.03
CA GLY A 110 11.53 -13.59 -0.51
C GLY A 110 12.06 -14.77 0.30
N GLY A 111 11.22 -15.74 0.59
CA GLY A 111 11.63 -17.12 0.83
C GLY A 111 12.05 -17.78 -0.48
N ASN A 112 13.24 -18.31 -0.56
CA ASN A 112 14.08 -18.80 -1.65
C ASN A 112 14.93 -17.70 -2.28
N GLU A 113 16.23 -17.89 -2.34
CA GLU A 113 17.18 -16.96 -2.94
C GLU A 113 16.81 -16.57 -4.37
N ASP A 114 16.16 -17.46 -5.13
CA ASP A 114 15.67 -17.19 -6.49
C ASP A 114 14.45 -16.26 -6.54
N ARG A 115 13.67 -16.12 -5.46
CA ARG A 115 12.53 -15.18 -5.38
C ARG A 115 12.92 -13.81 -4.81
N LYS A 116 14.08 -13.70 -4.19
CA LYS A 116 14.62 -12.44 -3.64
C LYS A 116 14.86 -11.40 -4.73
N TYR A 117 15.16 -11.85 -5.94
CA TYR A 117 15.46 -10.97 -7.06
C TYR A 117 14.52 -11.24 -8.24
N GLN A 118 13.69 -10.24 -8.56
CA GLN A 118 12.67 -10.35 -9.62
C GLN A 118 13.22 -10.06 -11.02
N LEU A 119 14.39 -9.40 -11.12
CA LEU A 119 15.01 -9.03 -12.38
C LEU A 119 16.48 -9.45 -12.42
N ARG A 120 16.94 -9.75 -13.64
CA ARG A 120 18.37 -9.92 -13.97
C ARG A 120 18.72 -8.92 -15.07
N VAL A 121 19.79 -8.15 -14.89
CA VAL A 121 20.17 -7.05 -15.77
C VAL A 121 21.69 -6.97 -15.87
N GLY A 122 22.28 -7.37 -17.00
CA GLY A 122 23.71 -7.26 -17.28
C GLY A 122 24.63 -7.92 -16.24
N GLY A 123 24.17 -9.05 -15.66
CA GLY A 123 24.85 -9.77 -14.59
C GLY A 123 24.35 -9.40 -13.18
N LEU A 124 23.63 -8.32 -13.01
CA LEU A 124 23.04 -7.92 -11.73
C LEU A 124 21.75 -8.69 -11.44
N GLN A 125 21.47 -8.85 -10.16
CA GLN A 125 20.20 -9.28 -9.60
C GLN A 125 19.51 -8.10 -8.91
N VAL A 126 18.23 -7.84 -9.21
CA VAL A 126 17.49 -6.68 -8.70
C VAL A 126 16.21 -7.16 -8.00
N SER A 127 15.99 -6.70 -6.78
CA SER A 127 14.92 -7.20 -5.92
C SER A 127 13.50 -6.94 -6.47
N ASN A 128 13.28 -5.85 -7.19
CA ASN A 128 11.95 -5.40 -7.56
C ASN A 128 11.85 -5.03 -9.04
N GLN A 129 10.79 -5.48 -9.68
CA GLN A 129 10.36 -5.04 -11.01
C GLN A 129 9.44 -3.81 -10.93
N HIS A 130 8.77 -3.65 -9.81
CA HIS A 130 7.89 -2.54 -9.50
C HIS A 130 8.11 -2.07 -8.05
N LEU A 131 8.45 -0.81 -7.90
CA LEU A 131 8.60 -0.11 -6.63
C LEU A 131 7.30 0.62 -6.33
N ALA A 132 6.45 0.00 -5.53
CA ALA A 132 5.17 0.55 -5.11
C ALA A 132 5.30 1.18 -3.72
N PHE A 133 5.16 2.50 -3.65
CA PHE A 133 5.07 3.19 -2.37
C PHE A 133 3.76 2.83 -1.64
N PRO A 134 3.76 2.85 -0.30
CA PRO A 134 2.51 2.89 0.45
C PRO A 134 1.70 4.13 0.07
N ILE A 135 0.47 4.23 0.57
CA ILE A 135 -0.31 5.46 0.46
C ILE A 135 0.42 6.55 1.26
N VAL A 136 0.70 7.67 0.60
CA VAL A 136 1.42 8.81 1.17
C VAL A 136 0.45 9.99 1.27
N SER A 137 0.36 10.59 2.45
CA SER A 137 -0.35 11.85 2.61
C SER A 137 0.52 13.04 2.19
N ALA A 138 -0.09 14.18 1.95
CA ALA A 138 0.60 15.38 1.46
C ALA A 138 1.68 15.91 2.44
N GLU A 139 1.53 15.63 3.74
CA GLU A 139 2.52 15.97 4.80
C GLU A 139 3.32 14.74 5.25
N GLY A 140 3.03 13.56 4.66
CA GLY A 140 3.68 12.30 5.03
C GLY A 140 4.96 12.05 4.26
N GLU A 141 5.88 11.35 4.90
CA GLU A 141 7.08 10.82 4.27
C GLU A 141 7.01 9.29 4.21
N ALA A 142 7.45 8.72 3.10
CA ALA A 142 7.57 7.28 2.93
C ALA A 142 8.88 6.95 2.21
N ALA A 143 9.50 5.85 2.60
CA ALA A 143 10.67 5.31 1.92
C ALA A 143 10.42 3.85 1.54
N ILE A 144 10.94 3.46 0.38
CA ILE A 144 10.96 2.07 -0.08
C ILE A 144 12.38 1.67 -0.46
N ARG A 145 12.64 0.38 -0.37
CA ARG A 145 13.98 -0.18 -0.60
C ARG A 145 14.05 -0.90 -1.95
N LEU A 146 15.17 -0.68 -2.65
CA LEU A 146 15.59 -1.43 -3.82
C LEU A 146 16.94 -2.09 -3.49
N VAL A 147 17.05 -3.40 -3.64
CA VAL A 147 18.32 -4.13 -3.46
C VAL A 147 18.85 -4.52 -4.82
N VAL A 148 20.13 -4.22 -5.06
CA VAL A 148 20.87 -4.63 -6.24
C VAL A 148 22.06 -5.47 -5.78
N ASN A 149 22.18 -6.69 -6.30
CA ASN A 149 23.25 -7.62 -5.97
C ASN A 149 24.07 -7.94 -7.22
N ASN A 150 25.37 -8.12 -7.03
CA ASN A 150 26.29 -8.57 -8.07
C ASN A 150 26.75 -10.02 -7.79
N PRO A 151 26.08 -11.05 -8.32
CA PRO A 151 26.46 -12.44 -8.10
C PRO A 151 27.64 -12.89 -8.97
N THR A 152 28.25 -12.00 -9.75
CA THR A 152 29.36 -12.32 -10.64
C THR A 152 30.69 -12.19 -9.91
N ASN A 153 31.77 -12.64 -10.55
CA ASN A 153 33.14 -12.54 -10.03
C ASN A 153 33.87 -11.27 -10.49
N GLN A 154 33.18 -10.34 -11.16
CA GLN A 154 33.74 -9.09 -11.65
C GLN A 154 32.93 -7.89 -11.10
N PRO A 155 33.57 -6.75 -10.80
CA PRO A 155 32.85 -5.55 -10.44
C PRO A 155 31.92 -5.09 -11.57
N ILE A 156 30.73 -4.60 -11.19
CA ILE A 156 29.75 -4.03 -12.13
C ILE A 156 29.43 -2.62 -11.66
N MET A 157 29.58 -1.65 -12.57
CA MET A 157 29.12 -0.28 -12.32
C MET A 157 27.62 -0.19 -12.54
N VAL A 158 26.90 0.39 -11.61
CA VAL A 158 25.46 0.64 -11.66
C VAL A 158 25.21 2.13 -11.81
N ARG A 159 24.34 2.48 -12.76
CA ARG A 159 23.91 3.87 -12.94
C ARG A 159 22.39 3.91 -13.01
N LEU A 160 21.78 4.78 -12.21
CA LEU A 160 20.36 5.02 -12.20
C LEU A 160 20.02 6.31 -12.95
N ARG A 161 19.05 6.22 -13.86
CA ARG A 161 18.58 7.33 -14.71
C ARG A 161 17.07 7.45 -14.63
N LYS A 162 16.54 8.54 -15.16
CA LYS A 162 15.10 8.79 -15.21
C LYS A 162 14.41 8.68 -13.83
N VAL A 163 15.10 9.08 -12.76
CA VAL A 163 14.49 9.12 -11.42
C VAL A 163 13.22 9.96 -11.49
N PRO A 164 12.04 9.40 -11.11
CA PRO A 164 10.80 10.15 -11.13
C PRO A 164 10.87 11.39 -10.24
N LYS A 165 10.30 12.52 -10.67
CA LYS A 165 10.37 13.80 -9.94
C LYS A 165 9.73 13.76 -8.53
N PHE A 166 8.90 12.77 -8.27
CA PHE A 166 8.19 12.60 -7.00
C PHE A 166 8.93 11.70 -6.00
N VAL A 167 10.20 11.32 -6.30
CA VAL A 167 11.06 10.56 -5.39
C VAL A 167 12.49 11.09 -5.42
N SER A 168 13.18 11.02 -4.28
CA SER A 168 14.63 11.06 -4.19
C SER A 168 15.19 9.65 -4.07
N ILE A 169 16.47 9.47 -4.35
CA ILE A 169 17.16 8.19 -4.20
C ILE A 169 18.52 8.40 -3.55
N SER A 170 18.92 7.49 -2.66
CA SER A 170 20.14 7.62 -1.86
C SER A 170 21.43 7.68 -2.67
N LYS A 171 21.49 6.94 -3.79
CA LYS A 171 22.65 6.92 -4.72
C LYS A 171 22.14 6.74 -6.15
N THR A 172 22.78 7.40 -7.11
CA THR A 172 22.45 7.26 -8.55
C THR A 172 23.55 6.60 -9.36
N GLU A 173 24.76 6.49 -8.82
CA GLU A 173 25.90 5.84 -9.47
C GLU A 173 26.85 5.24 -8.41
N PHE A 174 27.21 3.97 -8.59
CA PHE A 174 28.08 3.23 -7.69
C PHE A 174 28.63 1.97 -8.38
N THR A 175 29.69 1.38 -7.81
CA THR A 175 30.25 0.10 -8.27
C THR A 175 29.97 -0.97 -7.23
N LEU A 176 29.41 -2.08 -7.67
CA LEU A 176 29.21 -3.28 -6.84
C LEU A 176 30.38 -4.24 -7.00
N ALA A 177 31.05 -4.56 -5.91
CA ALA A 177 32.01 -5.64 -5.85
C ALA A 177 31.33 -7.01 -6.05
N PRO A 178 32.10 -8.06 -6.38
CA PRO A 178 31.58 -9.42 -6.49
C PRO A 178 30.90 -9.89 -5.21
N ASN A 179 29.70 -10.48 -5.34
CA ASN A 179 28.89 -11.05 -4.25
C ASN A 179 28.45 -10.04 -3.18
N GLU A 180 28.49 -8.73 -3.46
CA GLU A 180 28.03 -7.70 -2.56
C GLU A 180 26.67 -7.12 -2.99
N PRO A 181 25.67 -7.06 -2.09
CA PRO A 181 24.43 -6.34 -2.30
C PRO A 181 24.56 -4.88 -1.88
N GLU A 182 23.90 -3.99 -2.60
CA GLU A 182 23.69 -2.59 -2.23
C GLU A 182 22.22 -2.33 -1.99
N GLU A 183 21.90 -1.67 -0.91
CA GLU A 183 20.56 -1.22 -0.57
C GLU A 183 20.38 0.26 -0.93
N LEU A 184 19.42 0.52 -1.76
CA LEU A 184 19.05 1.86 -2.19
C LEU A 184 17.70 2.24 -1.60
N TYR A 185 17.59 3.44 -1.09
CA TYR A 185 16.34 3.96 -0.54
C TYR A 185 15.78 5.02 -1.47
N LEU A 186 14.53 4.83 -1.86
CA LEU A 186 13.73 5.84 -2.55
C LEU A 186 12.79 6.47 -1.53
N THR A 187 12.90 7.78 -1.36
CA THR A 187 12.07 8.56 -0.43
C THR A 187 11.07 9.40 -1.22
N SER A 188 9.83 9.45 -0.75
CA SER A 188 8.77 10.25 -1.37
C SER A 188 9.12 11.75 -1.32
N LEU A 189 8.85 12.44 -2.43
CA LEU A 189 8.89 13.90 -2.52
C LEU A 189 7.45 14.38 -2.78
N VAL A 190 6.72 14.69 -1.70
CA VAL A 190 5.34 15.16 -1.72
C VAL A 190 5.29 16.53 -1.06
N SER A 191 4.39 17.37 -1.52
CA SER A 191 4.16 18.73 -1.00
C SER A 191 2.68 18.89 -0.64
N PRO A 192 2.34 19.69 0.38
CA PRO A 192 0.94 20.03 0.71
C PRO A 192 0.13 20.64 -0.44
N ARG A 193 0.82 21.16 -1.47
CA ARG A 193 0.18 21.69 -2.70
C ARG A 193 -0.12 20.62 -3.75
N ASP A 194 0.34 19.40 -3.54
CA ASP A 194 0.17 18.32 -4.50
C ASP A 194 -1.27 17.79 -4.46
N LYS A 195 -1.88 17.72 -5.64
CA LYS A 195 -3.22 17.14 -5.78
C LYS A 195 -3.18 15.62 -5.56
N PRO A 196 -4.22 15.06 -4.92
CA PRO A 196 -4.38 13.62 -4.80
C PRO A 196 -4.32 12.94 -6.15
N ALA A 197 -3.44 11.95 -6.30
CA ALA A 197 -3.27 11.20 -7.54
C ALA A 197 -2.43 9.95 -7.31
N LEU A 198 -2.62 8.93 -8.14
CA LEU A 198 -1.65 7.85 -8.30
C LEU A 198 -0.54 8.34 -9.24
N ARG A 199 0.62 8.66 -8.67
CA ARG A 199 1.81 9.06 -9.42
C ARG A 199 2.52 7.83 -9.94
N GLN A 200 2.96 7.88 -11.19
CA GLN A 200 3.71 6.80 -11.83
C GLN A 200 4.92 7.36 -12.57
N GLY A 201 5.97 6.57 -12.56
CA GLY A 201 7.22 6.89 -13.22
C GLY A 201 8.04 5.64 -13.49
N VAL A 202 9.21 5.86 -14.06
CA VAL A 202 10.15 4.82 -14.43
C VAL A 202 11.52 5.21 -13.91
N LEU A 203 12.15 4.31 -13.15
CA LEU A 203 13.56 4.37 -12.79
C LEU A 203 14.33 3.47 -13.74
N ARG A 204 15.28 4.02 -14.48
CA ARG A 204 16.14 3.23 -15.37
C ARG A 204 17.41 2.79 -14.67
N LEU A 205 17.64 1.48 -14.61
CA LEU A 205 18.87 0.88 -14.13
C LEU A 205 19.73 0.48 -15.34
N GLU A 206 20.98 0.89 -15.35
CA GLU A 206 22.01 0.51 -16.31
C GLU A 206 23.11 -0.26 -15.61
N ALA A 207 23.37 -1.51 -16.03
CA ALA A 207 24.55 -2.27 -15.69
C ALA A 207 25.67 -1.94 -16.70
N ARG A 208 26.86 -1.58 -16.20
CA ARG A 208 28.00 -1.15 -17.02
C ARG A 208 29.22 -1.99 -16.68
N ASP A 209 30.11 -2.17 -17.66
CA ASP A 209 31.41 -2.78 -17.40
C ASP A 209 32.40 -1.80 -16.74
N ALA A 210 33.61 -2.29 -16.45
CA ALA A 210 34.66 -1.49 -15.83
C ALA A 210 35.15 -0.32 -16.70
N GLN A 211 34.93 -0.37 -18.01
CA GLN A 211 35.22 0.68 -18.98
C GLN A 211 34.08 1.70 -19.11
N GLY A 212 32.96 1.47 -18.38
CA GLY A 212 31.79 2.33 -18.40
C GLY A 212 30.83 2.10 -19.58
N SER A 213 31.04 1.06 -20.39
CA SER A 213 30.13 0.69 -21.49
C SER A 213 28.86 0.01 -20.93
N VAL A 214 27.72 0.31 -21.48
CA VAL A 214 26.43 -0.28 -21.06
C VAL A 214 26.39 -1.74 -21.50
N ARG A 215 26.32 -2.67 -20.54
CA ARG A 215 26.07 -4.10 -20.78
C ARG A 215 24.60 -4.34 -21.05
N GLU A 216 23.74 -3.79 -20.17
CA GLU A 216 22.30 -3.95 -20.26
C GLU A 216 21.59 -2.83 -19.46
N ARG A 217 20.32 -2.57 -19.79
CA ARG A 217 19.47 -1.62 -19.07
C ARG A 217 18.05 -2.14 -18.94
N THR A 218 17.39 -1.79 -17.84
CA THR A 218 15.98 -2.09 -17.61
C THR A 218 15.26 -0.90 -17.00
N ASP A 219 13.96 -0.84 -17.19
CA ASP A 219 13.09 0.16 -16.59
C ASP A 219 12.29 -0.49 -15.44
N ILE A 220 12.48 0.01 -14.23
CA ILE A 220 11.77 -0.39 -13.01
C ILE A 220 10.61 0.58 -12.83
N LYS A 221 9.38 0.08 -12.74
CA LYS A 221 8.22 0.92 -12.46
C LYS A 221 8.30 1.49 -11.04
N VAL A 222 7.84 2.73 -10.89
CA VAL A 222 7.66 3.37 -9.58
C VAL A 222 6.25 3.93 -9.53
N SER A 223 5.49 3.58 -8.50
CA SER A 223 4.15 4.12 -8.27
C SER A 223 3.96 4.60 -6.84
N MET A 224 3.26 5.71 -6.67
CA MET A 224 3.02 6.33 -5.37
C MET A 224 1.60 6.92 -5.33
N PRO A 225 0.70 6.31 -4.55
CA PRO A 225 -0.61 6.90 -4.29
C PRO A 225 -0.46 8.07 -3.32
N VAL A 226 -0.84 9.26 -3.74
CA VAL A 226 -0.87 10.48 -2.91
C VAL A 226 -2.31 10.83 -2.58
N VAL A 227 -2.62 11.01 -1.30
CA VAL A 227 -3.94 11.34 -0.79
C VAL A 227 -3.88 12.57 0.12
N PRO A 228 -5.02 13.27 0.37
CA PRO A 228 -5.07 14.33 1.36
C PRO A 228 -4.81 13.78 2.77
N ASP A 229 -4.29 14.61 3.67
CA ASP A 229 -3.99 14.24 5.06
C ASP A 229 -5.26 13.84 5.82
N GLU A 230 -6.37 14.49 5.55
CA GLU A 230 -7.67 14.21 6.17
C GLU A 230 -8.14 12.77 5.90
N LEU A 231 -7.72 12.18 4.78
CA LEU A 231 -8.06 10.80 4.45
C LEU A 231 -7.34 9.78 5.36
N MET A 232 -6.23 10.18 5.97
CA MET A 232 -5.49 9.33 6.91
C MET A 232 -6.15 9.29 8.31
N ILE A 233 -7.12 10.15 8.55
CA ILE A 233 -7.88 10.24 9.80
C ILE A 233 -9.27 9.64 9.53
N ALA A 234 -9.60 8.54 10.21
CA ALA A 234 -10.94 7.94 10.10
C ALA A 234 -11.99 8.92 10.66
N THR A 235 -12.92 9.37 9.81
CA THR A 235 -14.05 10.20 10.21
C THR A 235 -15.28 9.33 10.46
N GLU A 236 -16.19 9.74 11.36
CA GLU A 236 -17.46 9.03 11.60
C GLU A 236 -18.34 8.96 10.34
N LYS A 237 -18.21 9.95 9.46
CA LYS A 237 -18.85 9.97 8.15
C LYS A 237 -17.81 9.90 7.06
N ALA A 238 -17.77 8.80 6.36
CA ALA A 238 -16.82 8.55 5.29
C ALA A 238 -17.50 7.92 4.07
N PRO A 239 -16.99 8.16 2.86
CA PRO A 239 -17.40 7.38 1.68
C PRO A 239 -16.93 5.94 1.82
N LYS A 240 -17.66 5.04 1.19
CA LYS A 240 -17.31 3.61 1.13
C LYS A 240 -17.59 3.07 -0.26
N MET A 241 -16.54 2.81 -1.01
CA MET A 241 -16.63 2.32 -2.39
C MET A 241 -16.86 0.82 -2.44
N ASP A 242 -17.90 0.41 -3.15
CA ASP A 242 -18.17 -0.97 -3.52
C ASP A 242 -18.21 -1.10 -5.05
N LEU A 243 -17.49 -2.10 -5.60
CA LEU A 243 -17.46 -2.40 -7.03
C LEU A 243 -16.98 -3.82 -7.28
N LEU A 244 -17.33 -4.38 -8.45
CA LEU A 244 -16.71 -5.62 -8.93
C LEU A 244 -15.25 -5.36 -9.31
N THR A 245 -14.37 -6.25 -8.85
CA THR A 245 -12.91 -6.10 -9.00
C THR A 245 -12.29 -7.06 -10.02
N TYR A 246 -13.08 -7.96 -10.62
CA TYR A 246 -12.59 -8.96 -11.56
C TYR A 246 -13.48 -9.10 -12.78
N PHE A 247 -12.89 -9.03 -13.96
CA PHE A 247 -13.54 -9.18 -15.26
C PHE A 247 -12.72 -10.11 -16.15
N ASP A 248 -13.25 -11.30 -16.40
CA ASP A 248 -12.73 -12.25 -17.38
C ASP A 248 -13.62 -12.24 -18.63
N PHE A 249 -13.04 -11.89 -19.76
CA PHE A 249 -13.75 -11.85 -21.04
C PHE A 249 -13.57 -13.12 -21.86
N GLY A 250 -12.77 -14.08 -21.36
CA GLY A 250 -12.46 -15.31 -22.08
C GLY A 250 -11.71 -15.07 -23.39
N GLU A 251 -11.92 -15.98 -24.36
CA GLU A 251 -11.33 -15.88 -25.69
C GLU A 251 -12.13 -14.97 -26.60
N ARG A 252 -11.45 -14.02 -27.25
CA ARG A 252 -12.04 -13.02 -28.15
C ARG A 252 -11.30 -12.92 -29.48
N SER A 253 -11.99 -12.47 -30.53
CA SER A 253 -11.33 -12.18 -31.81
C SER A 253 -10.33 -11.04 -31.67
N ALA A 254 -9.20 -11.15 -32.36
CA ALA A 254 -8.18 -10.07 -32.41
C ALA A 254 -8.71 -8.75 -33.01
N THR A 255 -9.81 -8.77 -33.75
CA THR A 255 -10.43 -7.58 -34.36
C THR A 255 -11.45 -6.91 -33.45
N GLU A 256 -11.84 -7.54 -32.35
CA GLU A 256 -12.88 -7.06 -31.44
C GLU A 256 -12.39 -5.91 -30.53
N THR A 257 -13.33 -5.05 -30.18
CA THR A 257 -13.17 -4.10 -29.07
C THR A 257 -14.28 -4.35 -28.07
N ILE A 258 -13.91 -4.87 -26.91
CA ILE A 258 -14.84 -5.12 -25.81
C ILE A 258 -15.17 -3.78 -25.15
N LYS A 259 -16.45 -3.47 -25.00
CA LYS A 259 -16.91 -2.24 -24.30
C LYS A 259 -17.86 -2.65 -23.18
N GLY A 260 -17.77 -1.94 -22.05
CA GLY A 260 -18.65 -2.21 -20.92
C GLY A 260 -18.66 -1.10 -19.89
N ARG A 261 -19.38 -1.38 -18.81
CA ARG A 261 -19.57 -0.48 -17.67
C ARG A 261 -19.31 -1.24 -16.38
N ILE A 262 -18.74 -0.57 -15.40
CA ILE A 262 -18.59 -1.04 -14.03
C ILE A 262 -19.43 -0.13 -13.16
N SER A 263 -20.39 -0.68 -12.43
CA SER A 263 -21.14 0.06 -11.43
C SER A 263 -20.25 0.26 -10.20
N ILE A 264 -20.23 1.48 -9.71
CA ILE A 264 -19.66 1.85 -8.42
C ILE A 264 -20.83 2.19 -7.51
N GLU A 265 -20.87 1.64 -6.32
CA GLU A 265 -21.83 2.03 -5.29
C GLU A 265 -21.10 2.72 -4.14
N ASN A 266 -21.56 3.90 -3.75
CA ASN A 266 -21.06 4.57 -2.55
C ASN A 266 -21.96 4.17 -1.37
N LYS A 267 -21.53 3.17 -0.59
CA LYS A 267 -22.24 2.67 0.60
C LYS A 267 -21.93 3.45 1.88
N GLY A 268 -21.21 4.58 1.75
CA GLY A 268 -20.88 5.45 2.87
C GLY A 268 -21.79 6.64 3.02
N ASP A 269 -21.53 7.45 4.03
CA ASP A 269 -22.34 8.61 4.45
C ASP A 269 -21.78 9.95 3.95
N ALA A 270 -20.68 9.94 3.19
CA ALA A 270 -20.07 11.11 2.57
C ALA A 270 -19.88 10.91 1.05
N PRO A 271 -19.76 11.98 0.26
CA PRO A 271 -19.50 11.86 -1.19
C PRO A 271 -18.20 11.12 -1.47
N LEU A 272 -18.27 10.13 -2.38
CA LEU A 272 -17.11 9.40 -2.90
C LEU A 272 -16.48 10.19 -4.05
N GLU A 273 -15.22 10.54 -3.93
CA GLU A 273 -14.46 11.24 -4.97
C GLU A 273 -13.42 10.30 -5.59
N ILE A 274 -13.38 10.26 -6.93
CA ILE A 274 -12.39 9.49 -7.71
C ILE A 274 -11.25 10.43 -8.11
N TYR A 275 -10.10 10.27 -7.46
CA TYR A 275 -8.92 11.10 -7.71
C TYR A 275 -8.22 10.72 -9.01
N SER A 276 -8.00 9.42 -9.24
CA SER A 276 -7.37 8.94 -10.49
C SER A 276 -7.78 7.51 -10.83
N ILE A 277 -7.74 7.22 -12.13
CA ILE A 277 -7.90 5.88 -12.69
C ILE A 277 -6.73 5.66 -13.64
N VAL A 278 -5.92 4.63 -13.40
CA VAL A 278 -4.69 4.38 -14.11
C VAL A 278 -4.63 2.95 -14.61
N SER A 279 -4.36 2.79 -15.89
CA SER A 279 -4.01 1.51 -16.51
C SER A 279 -2.66 1.63 -17.20
N ASP A 280 -1.75 0.73 -16.88
CA ASP A 280 -0.44 0.63 -17.54
C ASP A 280 -0.50 -0.02 -18.92
N ASN A 281 -1.64 -0.65 -19.26
CA ASN A 281 -1.80 -1.37 -20.50
C ASN A 281 -2.57 -0.52 -21.52
N LYS A 282 -1.94 -0.26 -22.67
CA LYS A 282 -2.53 0.53 -23.76
C LYS A 282 -3.78 -0.08 -24.37
N ALA A 283 -4.00 -1.40 -24.19
CA ALA A 283 -5.20 -2.07 -24.64
C ALA A 283 -6.45 -1.65 -23.84
N ILE A 284 -6.27 -1.20 -22.58
CA ILE A 284 -7.38 -0.83 -21.71
C ILE A 284 -7.53 0.69 -21.67
N LYS A 285 -8.73 1.18 -21.99
CA LYS A 285 -9.15 2.56 -21.74
C LYS A 285 -10.31 2.52 -20.75
N ILE A 286 -10.22 3.28 -19.67
CA ILE A 286 -11.25 3.35 -18.63
C ILE A 286 -11.36 4.78 -18.11
N LYS A 287 -12.59 5.22 -17.80
CA LYS A 287 -12.86 6.54 -17.22
C LYS A 287 -14.14 6.51 -16.41
N ALA A 288 -14.23 7.35 -15.40
CA ALA A 288 -15.47 7.61 -14.69
C ALA A 288 -16.40 8.52 -15.51
N LYS A 289 -17.71 8.29 -15.45
CA LYS A 289 -18.70 9.23 -15.99
C LYS A 289 -18.80 10.48 -15.12
N SER A 290 -18.74 10.33 -13.82
CA SER A 290 -18.62 11.40 -12.83
C SER A 290 -17.45 11.09 -11.89
N LYS A 291 -16.72 12.10 -11.47
CA LYS A 291 -15.67 11.96 -10.45
C LYS A 291 -16.22 11.92 -9.03
N ILE A 292 -17.49 12.30 -8.85
CA ILE A 292 -18.14 12.32 -7.54
C ILE A 292 -19.40 11.45 -7.61
N VAL A 293 -19.56 10.59 -6.60
CA VAL A 293 -20.75 9.76 -6.37
C VAL A 293 -21.31 10.12 -4.99
N ALA A 294 -22.53 10.64 -4.93
CA ALA A 294 -23.14 11.03 -3.67
C ALA A 294 -23.31 9.84 -2.72
N ALA A 295 -23.48 10.12 -1.43
CA ALA A 295 -23.73 9.10 -0.41
C ALA A 295 -24.99 8.27 -0.76
N GLY A 296 -24.90 6.95 -0.71
CA GLY A 296 -25.97 6.01 -1.07
C GLY A 296 -26.23 5.86 -2.57
N GLU A 297 -25.57 6.62 -3.44
CA GLU A 297 -25.83 6.63 -4.87
C GLU A 297 -24.89 5.70 -5.65
N LYS A 298 -25.23 5.48 -6.93
CA LYS A 298 -24.44 4.69 -7.88
C LYS A 298 -23.80 5.59 -8.94
N GLY A 299 -22.52 5.31 -9.22
CA GLY A 299 -21.76 5.86 -10.32
C GLY A 299 -21.38 4.79 -11.36
N GLU A 300 -20.78 5.20 -12.46
CA GLU A 300 -20.33 4.29 -13.52
C GLU A 300 -18.91 4.62 -13.99
N LEU A 301 -18.10 3.56 -14.15
CA LEU A 301 -16.91 3.59 -14.98
C LEU A 301 -17.25 2.99 -16.34
N VAL A 302 -16.82 3.61 -17.41
CA VAL A 302 -16.91 3.06 -18.77
C VAL A 302 -15.52 2.61 -19.23
N TYR A 303 -15.46 1.40 -19.80
CA TYR A 303 -14.20 0.85 -20.27
C TYR A 303 -14.30 0.34 -21.70
N SER A 304 -13.13 0.24 -22.33
CA SER A 304 -12.95 -0.52 -23.58
C SER A 304 -11.62 -1.27 -23.54
N VAL A 305 -11.63 -2.50 -24.05
CA VAL A 305 -10.44 -3.34 -24.24
C VAL A 305 -10.27 -3.60 -25.73
N ASN A 306 -9.14 -3.15 -26.28
CA ASN A 306 -8.79 -3.33 -27.69
C ASN A 306 -8.03 -4.65 -27.89
N MET A 307 -8.70 -5.67 -28.41
CA MET A 307 -8.13 -7.01 -28.59
C MET A 307 -7.01 -7.05 -29.65
N ARG A 308 -6.98 -6.10 -30.61
CA ARG A 308 -5.85 -5.97 -31.56
C ARG A 308 -4.56 -5.60 -30.82
N GLU A 309 -4.67 -4.73 -29.83
CA GLU A 309 -3.51 -4.36 -29.01
C GLU A 309 -3.09 -5.50 -28.07
N VAL A 310 -4.05 -6.28 -27.54
CA VAL A 310 -3.77 -7.51 -26.79
C VAL A 310 -3.02 -8.52 -27.66
N ALA A 311 -3.45 -8.72 -28.91
CA ALA A 311 -2.77 -9.61 -29.87
C ALA A 311 -1.30 -9.20 -30.11
N ARG A 312 -1.02 -7.90 -30.25
CA ARG A 312 0.34 -7.35 -30.43
C ARG A 312 1.21 -7.57 -29.20
N GLN A 313 0.60 -7.69 -28.03
CA GLN A 313 1.29 -7.91 -26.74
C GLN A 313 1.42 -9.40 -26.37
N GLY A 314 1.23 -10.31 -27.31
CA GLY A 314 1.37 -11.76 -27.10
C GLY A 314 0.05 -12.52 -26.89
N GLY A 315 -1.09 -11.87 -27.14
CA GLY A 315 -2.40 -12.52 -27.20
C GLY A 315 -3.06 -12.82 -25.87
N LYS A 316 -2.46 -12.42 -24.73
CA LYS A 316 -3.04 -12.56 -23.39
C LYS A 316 -3.06 -11.23 -22.66
N LEU A 317 -4.19 -10.90 -22.07
CA LEU A 317 -4.37 -9.77 -21.16
C LEU A 317 -4.57 -10.30 -19.75
N SER A 318 -3.79 -9.80 -18.81
CA SER A 318 -3.93 -10.06 -17.37
C SER A 318 -3.41 -8.83 -16.66
N GLN A 319 -4.29 -7.85 -16.44
CA GLN A 319 -3.89 -6.50 -16.07
C GLN A 319 -4.79 -5.90 -15.00
N ASN A 320 -4.18 -5.23 -14.03
CA ASN A 320 -4.91 -4.41 -13.06
C ASN A 320 -5.06 -2.99 -13.58
N VAL A 321 -6.20 -2.40 -13.26
CA VAL A 321 -6.47 -0.97 -13.33
C VAL A 321 -6.54 -0.47 -11.89
N ASP A 322 -5.75 0.55 -11.59
CA ASP A 322 -5.70 1.15 -10.26
C ASP A 322 -6.64 2.36 -10.21
N ILE A 323 -7.50 2.40 -9.17
CA ILE A 323 -8.46 3.48 -8.93
C ILE A 323 -8.16 4.07 -7.55
N LEU A 324 -7.77 5.34 -7.50
CA LEU A 324 -7.54 6.07 -6.27
C LEU A 324 -8.76 6.91 -5.94
N VAL A 325 -9.26 6.78 -4.71
CA VAL A 325 -10.49 7.41 -4.21
C VAL A 325 -10.29 7.96 -2.79
N ASN A 326 -11.26 8.74 -2.29
CA ASN A 326 -11.28 9.24 -0.91
C ASN A 326 -11.91 8.28 0.11
N ASP A 327 -12.02 6.98 -0.18
CA ASP A 327 -12.47 5.98 0.81
C ASP A 327 -11.33 5.66 1.80
N PRO A 328 -11.42 6.05 3.09
CA PRO A 328 -10.33 5.83 4.07
C PRO A 328 -10.11 4.35 4.40
N HIS A 329 -11.09 3.47 4.13
CA HIS A 329 -10.99 2.03 4.37
C HIS A 329 -10.23 1.30 3.26
N GLY A 330 -10.02 1.95 2.11
CA GLY A 330 -9.28 1.41 0.98
C GLY A 330 -9.16 2.43 -0.14
N PRO A 331 -8.27 3.43 0.00
CA PRO A 331 -8.15 4.50 -0.98
C PRO A 331 -7.71 4.01 -2.36
N LEU A 332 -6.94 2.91 -2.42
CA LEU A 332 -6.49 2.33 -3.69
C LEU A 332 -7.23 1.02 -3.97
N ARG A 333 -8.05 1.00 -5.01
CA ARG A 333 -8.76 -0.17 -5.51
C ARG A 333 -8.10 -0.70 -6.77
N LYS A 334 -8.06 -2.03 -6.92
CA LYS A 334 -7.54 -2.69 -8.11
C LYS A 334 -8.65 -3.46 -8.79
N VAL A 335 -8.87 -3.18 -10.07
CA VAL A 335 -9.82 -3.91 -10.92
C VAL A 335 -9.03 -4.73 -11.93
N ARG A 336 -9.19 -6.04 -11.88
CA ARG A 336 -8.51 -7.00 -12.74
C ARG A 336 -9.28 -7.24 -14.03
N PHE A 337 -8.58 -7.12 -15.16
CA PHE A 337 -9.09 -7.45 -16.48
C PHE A 337 -8.30 -8.61 -17.07
N GLU A 338 -9.00 -9.65 -17.53
CA GLU A 338 -8.41 -10.79 -18.21
C GLU A 338 -9.09 -11.06 -19.55
N ALA A 339 -8.34 -11.43 -20.57
CA ALA A 339 -8.80 -11.84 -21.87
C ALA A 339 -7.71 -12.62 -22.60
N ALA A 340 -8.11 -13.45 -23.56
CA ALA A 340 -7.17 -14.08 -24.50
C ALA A 340 -7.65 -13.85 -25.95
N VAL A 341 -6.70 -13.78 -26.87
CA VAL A 341 -7.00 -13.75 -28.32
C VAL A 341 -7.25 -15.18 -28.77
N ARG A 342 -8.41 -15.42 -29.40
CA ARG A 342 -8.72 -16.70 -30.03
C ARG A 342 -7.70 -16.99 -31.13
N LYS A 343 -7.13 -18.18 -31.10
CA LYS A 343 -6.21 -18.70 -32.11
C LYS A 343 -6.89 -19.01 -33.42
#